data_cd40df0221a9560c30ff386582283894
#
_entry.id   cd40df0221a9560c30ff386582283894
#
_cell.length_a   1.000
_cell.length_b   1.000
_cell.length_c   1.000
_cell.angle_alpha   90.00
_cell.angle_beta   90.00
_cell.angle_gamma   90.00
#
_symmetry.space_group_name_H-M   'P 1'
#
loop_
_entity.id
_entity.type
_entity.pdbx_description
1 polymer ?
#
loop_
_entity_poly.entity_id
_entity_poly.type
_entity_poly.pdbx_seq_one_letter_code
_entity_poly.pdbx_strand_id
1 'polypeptide(L)'
;MTRKIKNVLLVLLCMIFVQGSLPLQAEIKPEADSPTAGIQKFFHALQLIRQHYVDQEKVTYKSLFELALRGLLKELDPYSVYESEEVFNKTKEETRGEKVGIGVFVILRLGSLEVLATDPESPAEKAGLKPGDMIRIIDGEPVNGKKLEEAARLLQGNVGESVTIQLYRPSTDKHMDLTIERQKLRIRSVTGAKILDRASGTGYLRITQFSQHTAEDLDKALADLIKQDLQLLIIDLRGNPGGLVSTAVQACSRFLPPEKTVVSLIGRKEKILKCFVSEKCKINLQDLPLVLLVNGSTASAAEIMTACLRDYKRAVIIGEQTFGKGVVQNLIPFGKKEAIRLTTAHYYSPSRQIIQGKGITPDIVITLTPARRFALAGQLNHHPGEIQPQLRNAVRDVQLERAIEVLKAVKLFRDTHNFEQQTK
;
A
#
# COMPACT_ATOMS: atom_id res chain seq x y z
N MET A 1 91.65 -40.29 -28.19
CA MET A 1 90.73 -39.31 -28.78
C MET A 1 89.30 -39.80 -28.60
N THR A 2 88.96 -40.45 -27.50
CA THR A 2 87.62 -41.10 -27.35
C THR A 2 86.95 -40.92 -25.98
N ARG A 3 87.49 -40.09 -25.09
CA ARG A 3 86.90 -39.86 -23.74
C ARG A 3 86.33 -38.46 -23.54
N LYS A 4 86.71 -37.48 -24.37
CA LYS A 4 86.19 -36.10 -24.28
C LYS A 4 84.91 -35.86 -25.06
N ILE A 5 84.61 -36.69 -26.06
CA ILE A 5 83.40 -36.58 -26.89
C ILE A 5 82.17 -37.14 -26.14
N LYS A 6 82.35 -38.13 -25.26
CA LYS A 6 81.22 -38.68 -24.48
C LYS A 6 80.69 -37.72 -23.40
N ASN A 7 81.56 -36.85 -22.84
CA ASN A 7 81.14 -35.92 -21.81
C ASN A 7 80.46 -34.67 -22.38
N VAL A 8 80.71 -34.29 -23.61
CA VAL A 8 80.01 -33.15 -24.27
C VAL A 8 78.59 -33.56 -24.72
N LEU A 9 78.45 -34.85 -25.14
CA LEU A 9 77.11 -35.34 -25.53
C LEU A 9 76.20 -35.59 -24.33
N LEU A 10 76.73 -35.89 -23.13
CA LEU A 10 75.94 -36.07 -21.88
C LEU A 10 75.51 -34.75 -21.29
N VAL A 11 76.29 -33.66 -21.46
CA VAL A 11 75.88 -32.31 -20.96
C VAL A 11 74.90 -31.68 -21.93
N LEU A 12 74.90 -31.96 -23.22
CA LEU A 12 73.89 -31.49 -24.17
C LEU A 12 72.58 -32.25 -24.03
N LEU A 13 72.59 -33.54 -23.61
CA LEU A 13 71.35 -34.31 -23.36
C LEU A 13 70.65 -33.90 -22.04
N CYS A 14 71.40 -33.39 -21.03
CA CYS A 14 70.88 -32.92 -19.80
C CYS A 14 70.31 -31.49 -19.95
N MET A 15 70.70 -30.68 -20.93
CA MET A 15 70.11 -29.36 -21.17
C MET A 15 68.79 -29.39 -21.97
N ILE A 16 68.52 -30.49 -22.69
CA ILE A 16 67.27 -30.62 -23.47
C ILE A 16 66.12 -31.14 -22.61
N PHE A 17 66.37 -31.68 -21.40
CA PHE A 17 65.32 -32.18 -20.51
C PHE A 17 64.83 -31.18 -19.38
N VAL A 18 65.39 -29.97 -19.33
CA VAL A 18 64.99 -28.94 -18.33
C VAL A 18 64.13 -27.87 -18.97
N GLN A 19 63.75 -27.94 -20.24
CA GLN A 19 62.83 -27.02 -20.89
C GLN A 19 61.38 -27.56 -21.06
N GLY A 20 61.01 -28.59 -20.33
CA GLY A 20 59.69 -29.24 -20.49
C GLY A 20 58.79 -29.28 -19.25
N SER A 21 58.83 -28.28 -18.37
CA SER A 21 57.80 -28.12 -17.38
C SER A 21 57.69 -26.67 -16.94
N LEU A 22 57.22 -25.83 -17.86
CA LEU A 22 56.48 -24.65 -17.46
C LEU A 22 55.21 -25.19 -16.77
N PRO A 23 54.93 -24.78 -15.51
CA PRO A 23 53.65 -25.10 -14.95
C PRO A 23 52.60 -24.53 -15.89
N LEU A 24 51.68 -25.37 -16.35
CA LEU A 24 50.46 -24.96 -16.94
C LEU A 24 49.86 -23.94 -15.93
N GLN A 25 50.03 -22.65 -16.16
CA GLN A 25 49.19 -21.66 -15.56
C GLN A 25 47.80 -22.09 -15.95
N ALA A 26 47.10 -22.71 -14.99
CA ALA A 26 45.67 -22.88 -15.10
C ALA A 26 45.16 -21.49 -15.42
N GLU A 27 44.70 -21.27 -16.65
CA GLU A 27 43.80 -20.14 -16.95
C GLU A 27 42.69 -20.26 -15.96
N ILE A 28 42.76 -19.45 -14.88
CA ILE A 28 41.62 -19.16 -14.05
C ILE A 28 40.65 -18.50 -15.01
N LYS A 29 39.74 -19.29 -15.60
CA LYS A 29 38.56 -18.72 -16.28
C LYS A 29 37.98 -17.73 -15.26
N PRO A 30 37.91 -16.45 -15.59
CA PRO A 30 37.30 -15.52 -14.67
C PRO A 30 35.90 -16.08 -14.40
N GLU A 31 35.64 -16.38 -13.14
CA GLU A 31 34.33 -16.80 -12.68
C GLU A 31 33.36 -15.74 -13.21
N ALA A 32 32.44 -16.12 -14.11
CA ALA A 32 31.61 -15.19 -14.88
C ALA A 32 30.75 -14.29 -14.00
N ASP A 33 30.73 -14.52 -12.67
CA ASP A 33 30.01 -13.80 -11.64
C ASP A 33 30.94 -13.35 -10.50
N SER A 34 32.10 -12.81 -10.81
CA SER A 34 32.99 -12.23 -9.79
C SER A 34 32.54 -10.84 -9.38
N PRO A 35 32.16 -10.65 -8.10
CA PRO A 35 31.71 -9.33 -7.59
C PRO A 35 32.76 -8.24 -7.82
N THR A 36 34.06 -8.57 -7.68
CA THR A 36 35.15 -7.60 -7.78
C THR A 36 35.29 -7.04 -9.20
N ALA A 37 35.27 -7.89 -10.23
CA ALA A 37 35.33 -7.43 -11.61
C ALA A 37 34.10 -6.59 -12.00
N GLY A 38 32.92 -6.98 -11.53
CA GLY A 38 31.69 -6.22 -11.72
C GLY A 38 31.73 -4.83 -11.09
N ILE A 39 32.20 -4.74 -9.84
CA ILE A 39 32.35 -3.46 -9.12
C ILE A 39 33.35 -2.54 -9.82
N GLN A 40 34.51 -3.04 -10.26
CA GLN A 40 35.50 -2.24 -10.96
C GLN A 40 34.93 -1.67 -12.27
N LYS A 41 34.26 -2.49 -13.07
CA LYS A 41 33.64 -2.07 -14.33
C LYS A 41 32.53 -1.02 -14.06
N PHE A 42 31.74 -1.22 -13.05
CA PHE A 42 30.69 -0.27 -12.65
C PHE A 42 31.27 1.08 -12.21
N PHE A 43 32.32 1.05 -11.37
CA PHE A 43 33.00 2.27 -10.93
C PHE A 43 33.63 3.04 -12.09
N HIS A 44 34.26 2.33 -13.03
CA HIS A 44 34.82 2.95 -14.25
C HIS A 44 33.71 3.63 -15.08
N ALA A 45 32.56 2.98 -15.24
CA ALA A 45 31.40 3.59 -15.93
C ALA A 45 30.95 4.89 -15.25
N LEU A 46 30.87 4.91 -13.91
CA LEU A 46 30.52 6.12 -13.17
C LEU A 46 31.53 7.25 -13.38
N GLN A 47 32.83 6.94 -13.45
CA GLN A 47 33.89 7.92 -13.76
C GLN A 47 33.71 8.51 -15.15
N LEU A 48 33.46 7.67 -16.17
CA LEU A 48 33.24 8.12 -17.55
C LEU A 48 32.02 9.02 -17.67
N ILE A 49 30.89 8.64 -17.02
CA ILE A 49 29.68 9.46 -17.00
C ILE A 49 29.97 10.81 -16.37
N ARG A 50 30.63 10.84 -15.21
CA ARG A 50 30.97 12.08 -14.52
C ARG A 50 31.90 12.97 -15.33
N GLN A 51 32.81 12.38 -16.08
CA GLN A 51 33.79 13.12 -16.87
C GLN A 51 33.20 13.70 -18.17
N HIS A 52 32.26 13.00 -18.80
CA HIS A 52 31.82 13.32 -20.15
C HIS A 52 30.37 13.80 -20.28
N TYR A 53 29.54 13.65 -19.22
CA TYR A 53 28.15 14.09 -19.28
C TYR A 53 28.05 15.62 -19.30
N VAL A 54 27.21 16.14 -20.18
CA VAL A 54 27.11 17.58 -20.47
C VAL A 54 26.72 18.42 -19.25
N ASP A 55 25.79 17.96 -18.43
CA ASP A 55 25.32 18.68 -17.23
C ASP A 55 26.09 18.22 -15.99
N GLN A 56 27.19 18.88 -15.67
CA GLN A 56 28.08 18.50 -14.56
C GLN A 56 27.38 18.46 -13.19
N GLU A 57 26.41 19.35 -12.95
CA GLU A 57 25.67 19.41 -11.69
C GLU A 57 24.81 18.17 -11.41
N LYS A 58 24.38 17.47 -12.46
CA LYS A 58 23.55 16.26 -12.33
C LYS A 58 24.35 14.99 -12.01
N VAL A 59 25.67 15.00 -12.16
CA VAL A 59 26.53 13.82 -12.08
C VAL A 59 27.44 13.79 -10.85
N THR A 60 26.95 14.26 -9.70
CA THR A 60 27.66 14.03 -8.44
C THR A 60 27.66 12.53 -8.12
N TYR A 61 28.69 12.04 -7.40
CA TYR A 61 28.70 10.61 -7.02
C TYR A 61 27.47 10.19 -6.25
N LYS A 62 26.93 11.05 -5.37
CA LYS A 62 25.68 10.81 -4.65
C LYS A 62 24.52 10.60 -5.62
N SER A 63 24.34 11.52 -6.57
CA SER A 63 23.26 11.43 -7.57
C SER A 63 23.39 10.19 -8.45
N LEU A 64 24.62 9.90 -8.96
CA LEU A 64 24.87 8.71 -9.80
C LEU A 64 24.60 7.42 -9.05
N PHE A 65 24.97 7.34 -7.77
CA PHE A 65 24.72 6.16 -6.94
C PHE A 65 23.22 5.94 -6.71
N GLU A 66 22.47 6.99 -6.37
CA GLU A 66 21.01 6.91 -6.21
C GLU A 66 20.32 6.51 -7.52
N LEU A 67 20.73 7.08 -8.66
CA LEU A 67 20.20 6.73 -9.97
C LEU A 67 20.47 5.27 -10.32
N ALA A 68 21.70 4.77 -10.03
CA ALA A 68 22.07 3.39 -10.27
C ALA A 68 21.23 2.42 -9.42
N LEU A 69 21.06 2.69 -8.12
CA LEU A 69 20.20 1.88 -7.23
C LEU A 69 18.75 1.86 -7.70
N ARG A 70 18.21 3.02 -8.08
CA ARG A 70 16.85 3.12 -8.64
C ARG A 70 16.71 2.30 -9.92
N GLY A 71 17.71 2.36 -10.81
CA GLY A 71 17.74 1.57 -12.04
C GLY A 71 17.78 0.07 -11.76
N LEU A 72 18.71 -0.39 -10.92
CA LEU A 72 18.84 -1.81 -10.54
C LEU A 72 17.55 -2.37 -9.95
N LEU A 73 16.94 -1.65 -9.01
CA LEU A 73 15.72 -2.12 -8.34
C LEU A 73 14.51 -2.13 -9.26
N LYS A 74 14.38 -1.14 -10.14
CA LYS A 74 13.31 -1.04 -11.14
C LYS A 74 13.35 -2.21 -12.14
N GLU A 75 14.55 -2.68 -12.51
CA GLU A 75 14.70 -3.82 -13.44
C GLU A 75 14.42 -5.18 -12.77
N LEU A 76 14.43 -5.26 -11.43
CA LEU A 76 14.07 -6.50 -10.73
C LEU A 76 12.56 -6.75 -10.76
N ASP A 77 11.77 -5.72 -10.38
CA ASP A 77 10.32 -5.74 -10.38
C ASP A 77 9.77 -4.31 -10.18
N PRO A 78 8.47 -4.04 -10.49
CA PRO A 78 7.90 -2.69 -10.37
C PRO A 78 7.67 -2.24 -8.92
N TYR A 79 7.97 -3.05 -7.92
CA TYR A 79 7.69 -2.79 -6.51
C TYR A 79 8.94 -2.56 -5.67
N SER A 80 10.09 -3.11 -6.10
CA SER A 80 11.36 -2.91 -5.42
C SER A 80 11.88 -1.51 -5.70
N VAL A 81 12.16 -0.73 -4.64
CA VAL A 81 12.57 0.67 -4.76
C VAL A 81 13.62 1.04 -3.72
N TYR A 82 14.48 1.99 -4.08
CA TYR A 82 15.34 2.70 -3.14
C TYR A 82 14.55 3.86 -2.52
N GLU A 83 14.54 3.93 -1.20
CA GLU A 83 13.89 4.98 -0.43
C GLU A 83 14.95 5.92 0.17
N SER A 84 14.95 7.16 -0.29
CA SER A 84 15.69 8.24 0.37
C SER A 84 15.12 8.52 1.77
N GLU A 85 15.82 9.29 2.60
CA GLU A 85 15.37 9.65 3.95
C GLU A 85 13.93 10.16 3.99
N GLU A 86 13.58 11.07 3.08
CA GLU A 86 12.24 11.65 2.99
C GLU A 86 11.17 10.57 2.71
N VAL A 87 11.40 9.75 1.68
CA VAL A 87 10.47 8.68 1.29
C VAL A 87 10.35 7.62 2.39
N PHE A 88 11.47 7.27 3.03
CA PHE A 88 11.49 6.30 4.12
C PHE A 88 10.68 6.76 5.34
N ASN A 89 10.79 8.03 5.72
CA ASN A 89 10.01 8.60 6.80
C ASN A 89 8.51 8.62 6.46
N LYS A 90 8.15 9.03 5.25
CA LYS A 90 6.77 9.01 4.76
C LYS A 90 6.18 7.60 4.76
N THR A 91 6.93 6.60 4.31
CA THR A 91 6.51 5.19 4.35
C THR A 91 6.22 4.71 5.78
N LYS A 92 7.05 5.13 6.75
CA LYS A 92 6.80 4.81 8.16
C LYS A 92 5.50 5.46 8.69
N GLU A 93 5.24 6.71 8.35
CA GLU A 93 4.03 7.42 8.74
C GLU A 93 2.79 6.77 8.14
N GLU A 94 2.79 6.47 6.85
CA GLU A 94 1.70 5.77 6.16
C GLU A 94 1.42 4.39 6.80
N THR A 95 2.48 3.64 7.13
CA THR A 95 2.38 2.34 7.78
C THR A 95 1.75 2.43 9.17
N ARG A 96 2.06 3.50 9.93
CA ARG A 96 1.44 3.78 11.23
C ARG A 96 -0.01 4.25 11.10
N GLY A 97 -0.42 4.71 9.92
CA GLY A 97 -1.72 5.36 9.72
C GLY A 97 -1.74 6.75 10.32
N GLU A 98 -0.62 7.43 10.27
CA GLU A 98 -0.43 8.80 10.74
C GLU A 98 -0.11 9.70 9.55
N LYS A 99 -0.49 10.96 9.62
CA LYS A 99 -0.01 12.04 8.75
C LYS A 99 0.36 13.24 9.61
N VAL A 100 1.34 14.01 9.18
CA VAL A 100 1.67 15.28 9.83
C VAL A 100 1.00 16.42 9.08
N GLY A 101 0.28 17.26 9.79
CA GLY A 101 -0.41 18.41 9.19
C GLY A 101 -1.38 19.07 10.17
N ILE A 102 -2.28 19.88 9.64
CA ILE A 102 -3.27 20.60 10.44
C ILE A 102 -4.65 19.92 10.51
N GLY A 103 -4.90 18.87 9.73
CA GLY A 103 -6.17 18.14 9.74
C GLY A 103 -7.29 18.84 8.97
N VAL A 104 -7.01 19.20 7.73
CA VAL A 104 -7.96 19.84 6.84
C VAL A 104 -8.07 19.08 5.52
N PHE A 105 -9.29 19.00 4.98
CA PHE A 105 -9.59 18.52 3.64
C PHE A 105 -9.87 19.71 2.73
N VAL A 106 -9.17 19.80 1.63
CA VAL A 106 -9.22 20.96 0.74
C VAL A 106 -9.35 20.54 -0.73
N ILE A 107 -10.00 21.41 -1.52
CA ILE A 107 -9.97 21.36 -2.99
C ILE A 107 -9.44 22.69 -3.52
N LEU A 108 -8.89 22.65 -4.73
CA LEU A 108 -8.52 23.89 -5.42
C LEU A 108 -9.75 24.45 -6.17
N ARG A 109 -10.15 25.66 -5.79
CA ARG A 109 -11.29 26.34 -6.41
C ARG A 109 -11.01 27.83 -6.53
N LEU A 110 -11.21 28.38 -7.73
CA LEU A 110 -11.02 29.80 -8.01
C LEU A 110 -9.68 30.39 -7.50
N GLY A 111 -8.59 29.60 -7.67
CA GLY A 111 -7.25 30.02 -7.24
C GLY A 111 -7.01 30.04 -5.73
N SER A 112 -7.87 29.40 -4.94
CA SER A 112 -7.76 29.24 -3.48
C SER A 112 -7.95 27.79 -3.10
N LEU A 113 -7.45 27.37 -1.90
CA LEU A 113 -7.86 26.09 -1.31
C LEU A 113 -9.15 26.30 -0.52
N GLU A 114 -10.25 25.79 -1.04
CA GLU A 114 -11.52 25.76 -0.30
C GLU A 114 -11.49 24.62 0.72
N VAL A 115 -11.78 24.94 1.98
CA VAL A 115 -11.92 23.97 3.06
C VAL A 115 -13.23 23.23 2.89
N LEU A 116 -13.17 21.91 2.71
CA LEU A 116 -14.36 21.04 2.64
C LEU A 116 -14.76 20.54 4.01
N ALA A 117 -13.78 20.13 4.81
CA ALA A 117 -13.97 19.64 6.17
C ALA A 117 -12.68 19.76 6.98
N THR A 118 -12.81 19.67 8.30
CA THR A 118 -11.70 19.46 9.24
C THR A 118 -11.81 18.10 9.88
N ASP A 119 -10.68 17.45 10.18
CA ASP A 119 -10.68 16.26 11.02
C ASP A 119 -11.16 16.62 12.42
N PRO A 120 -12.05 15.84 13.05
CA PRO A 120 -12.47 16.09 14.43
C PRO A 120 -11.27 16.14 15.38
N GLU A 121 -11.29 17.12 16.29
CA GLU A 121 -10.23 17.38 17.28
C GLU A 121 -8.87 17.79 16.69
N SER A 122 -8.81 18.05 15.38
CA SER A 122 -7.57 18.48 14.70
C SER A 122 -7.17 19.89 15.09
N PRO A 123 -5.87 20.27 14.85
CA PRO A 123 -5.42 21.64 15.00
C PRO A 123 -6.22 22.66 14.17
N ALA A 124 -6.63 22.28 12.95
CA ALA A 124 -7.44 23.13 12.09
C ALA A 124 -8.82 23.43 12.70
N GLU A 125 -9.50 22.41 13.23
CA GLU A 125 -10.79 22.59 13.89
C GLU A 125 -10.66 23.45 15.14
N LYS A 126 -9.66 23.17 15.99
CA LYS A 126 -9.38 23.96 17.21
C LYS A 126 -9.02 25.41 16.90
N ALA A 127 -8.36 25.69 15.79
CA ALA A 127 -8.05 27.04 15.30
C ALA A 127 -9.28 27.74 14.69
N GLY A 128 -10.41 27.04 14.54
CA GLY A 128 -11.65 27.60 14.05
C GLY A 128 -11.79 27.65 12.54
N LEU A 129 -11.00 26.83 11.79
CA LEU A 129 -11.28 26.60 10.37
C LEU A 129 -12.64 25.96 10.18
N LYS A 130 -13.36 26.38 9.15
CA LYS A 130 -14.73 25.91 8.86
C LYS A 130 -14.87 25.52 7.40
N PRO A 131 -15.76 24.58 7.08
CA PRO A 131 -16.13 24.31 5.70
C PRO A 131 -16.57 25.59 4.98
N GLY A 132 -16.10 25.77 3.74
CA GLY A 132 -16.33 26.95 2.92
C GLY A 132 -15.28 28.08 3.09
N ASP A 133 -14.33 27.96 4.02
CA ASP A 133 -13.22 28.89 4.11
C ASP A 133 -12.30 28.78 2.88
N MET A 134 -11.85 29.90 2.35
CA MET A 134 -11.03 30.00 1.14
C MET A 134 -9.59 30.41 1.54
N ILE A 135 -8.67 29.46 1.65
CA ILE A 135 -7.26 29.72 1.97
C ILE A 135 -6.57 30.26 0.73
N ARG A 136 -6.00 31.46 0.82
CA ARG A 136 -5.39 32.19 -0.29
C ARG A 136 -3.88 32.25 -0.22
N ILE A 137 -3.32 32.31 1.00
CA ILE A 137 -1.88 32.42 1.25
C ILE A 137 -1.51 31.43 2.36
N ILE A 138 -0.39 30.72 2.21
CA ILE A 138 0.15 29.77 3.18
C ILE A 138 1.64 30.11 3.37
N ASP A 139 2.04 30.43 4.61
CA ASP A 139 3.42 30.84 4.96
C ASP A 139 3.97 31.95 4.04
N GLY A 140 3.12 32.92 3.66
CA GLY A 140 3.45 34.00 2.74
C GLY A 140 3.41 33.64 1.25
N GLU A 141 3.23 32.38 0.90
CA GLU A 141 3.13 31.93 -0.50
C GLU A 141 1.68 31.92 -0.99
N PRO A 142 1.38 32.57 -2.15
CA PRO A 142 0.03 32.55 -2.72
C PRO A 142 -0.32 31.15 -3.26
N VAL A 143 -1.56 30.73 -3.02
CA VAL A 143 -2.13 29.49 -3.55
C VAL A 143 -2.44 29.60 -5.05
N ASN A 144 -2.79 30.80 -5.49
CA ASN A 144 -3.14 31.06 -6.88
C ASN A 144 -2.02 30.67 -7.85
N GLY A 145 -2.34 29.95 -8.91
CA GLY A 145 -1.38 29.46 -9.90
C GLY A 145 -0.72 28.12 -9.56
N LYS A 146 -0.93 27.58 -8.36
CA LYS A 146 -0.42 26.26 -7.94
C LYS A 146 -1.43 25.15 -8.31
N LYS A 147 -0.92 23.93 -8.47
CA LYS A 147 -1.76 22.72 -8.51
C LYS A 147 -2.22 22.36 -7.10
N LEU A 148 -3.28 21.55 -6.98
CA LEU A 148 -3.81 21.12 -5.68
C LEU A 148 -2.73 20.47 -4.80
N GLU A 149 -1.95 19.56 -5.38
CA GLU A 149 -0.90 18.82 -4.65
C GLU A 149 0.21 19.75 -4.15
N GLU A 150 0.57 20.78 -4.93
CA GLU A 150 1.59 21.75 -4.56
C GLU A 150 1.10 22.65 -3.41
N ALA A 151 -0.12 23.17 -3.52
CA ALA A 151 -0.72 24.00 -2.48
C ALA A 151 -0.97 23.20 -1.19
N ALA A 152 -1.45 21.95 -1.29
CA ALA A 152 -1.67 21.10 -0.13
C ALA A 152 -0.35 20.72 0.59
N ARG A 153 0.78 20.62 -0.13
CA ARG A 153 2.09 20.39 0.49
C ARG A 153 2.51 21.52 1.44
N LEU A 154 2.13 22.76 1.17
CA LEU A 154 2.44 23.89 2.05
C LEU A 154 1.79 23.74 3.43
N LEU A 155 0.66 23.02 3.52
CA LEU A 155 0.01 22.71 4.80
C LEU A 155 0.71 21.58 5.58
N GLN A 156 1.60 20.82 4.93
CA GLN A 156 2.41 19.76 5.55
C GLN A 156 3.73 20.35 6.06
N GLY A 157 4.42 19.64 6.96
CA GLY A 157 5.71 20.03 7.52
C GLY A 157 6.09 19.09 8.66
N ASN A 158 6.97 19.55 9.56
CA ASN A 158 7.36 18.76 10.73
C ASN A 158 6.40 18.96 11.89
N VAL A 159 6.32 17.96 12.78
CA VAL A 159 5.52 18.06 14.02
C VAL A 159 6.03 19.19 14.88
N GLY A 160 5.11 20.03 15.38
CA GLY A 160 5.41 21.18 16.22
C GLY A 160 5.75 22.47 15.45
N GLU A 161 5.97 22.39 14.13
CA GLU A 161 6.10 23.58 13.30
C GLU A 161 4.74 24.23 13.05
N SER A 162 4.67 25.54 13.15
CA SER A 162 3.44 26.27 12.81
C SER A 162 3.37 26.59 11.32
N VAL A 163 2.14 26.63 10.79
CA VAL A 163 1.82 27.18 9.48
C VAL A 163 0.91 28.39 9.66
N THR A 164 1.20 29.47 8.95
CA THR A 164 0.36 30.67 8.91
C THR A 164 -0.47 30.65 7.65
N ILE A 165 -1.79 30.71 7.78
CA ILE A 165 -2.73 30.74 6.66
C ILE A 165 -3.55 32.01 6.67
N GLN A 166 -3.66 32.64 5.51
CA GLN A 166 -4.56 33.76 5.29
C GLN A 166 -5.76 33.25 4.49
N LEU A 167 -6.92 33.43 5.03
CA LEU A 167 -8.18 32.93 4.46
C LEU A 167 -9.23 34.02 4.33
N TYR A 168 -10.14 33.81 3.41
CA TYR A 168 -11.39 34.54 3.29
C TYR A 168 -12.55 33.60 3.65
N ARG A 169 -13.44 34.07 4.55
CA ARG A 169 -14.65 33.34 4.96
C ARG A 169 -15.89 33.97 4.34
N PRO A 170 -16.43 33.36 3.24
CA PRO A 170 -17.59 33.92 2.53
C PRO A 170 -18.83 34.08 3.43
N SER A 171 -19.05 33.19 4.37
CA SER A 171 -20.23 33.21 5.27
C SER A 171 -20.34 34.44 6.15
N THR A 172 -19.24 35.13 6.41
CA THR A 172 -19.17 36.32 7.28
C THR A 172 -18.51 37.52 6.62
N ASP A 173 -18.08 37.35 5.36
CA ASP A 173 -17.32 38.34 4.58
C ASP A 173 -16.08 38.88 5.32
N LYS A 174 -15.30 37.95 5.92
CA LYS A 174 -14.12 38.30 6.70
C LYS A 174 -12.85 37.69 6.15
N HIS A 175 -11.76 38.50 6.17
CA HIS A 175 -10.39 38.02 6.02
C HIS A 175 -9.83 37.69 7.41
N MET A 176 -9.11 36.59 7.52
CA MET A 176 -8.59 36.09 8.80
C MET A 176 -7.18 35.50 8.56
N ASP A 177 -6.30 35.72 9.54
CA ASP A 177 -5.00 35.08 9.62
C ASP A 177 -5.05 34.08 10.78
N LEU A 178 -4.66 32.83 10.51
CA LEU A 178 -4.60 31.77 11.52
C LEU A 178 -3.20 31.19 11.53
N THR A 179 -2.62 31.03 12.71
CA THR A 179 -1.37 30.28 12.91
C THR A 179 -1.72 28.98 13.58
N ILE A 180 -1.38 27.86 12.93
CA ILE A 180 -1.80 26.52 13.33
C ILE A 180 -0.57 25.62 13.45
N GLU A 181 -0.38 25.00 14.61
CA GLU A 181 0.69 24.05 14.84
C GLU A 181 0.39 22.72 14.13
N ARG A 182 1.35 22.20 13.37
CA ARG A 182 1.25 20.90 12.72
C ARG A 182 1.41 19.78 13.75
N GLN A 183 0.49 18.84 13.74
CA GLN A 183 0.50 17.71 14.66
C GLN A 183 0.41 16.39 13.90
N LYS A 184 0.75 15.29 14.57
CA LYS A 184 0.44 13.95 14.09
C LYS A 184 -1.05 13.72 14.15
N LEU A 185 -1.62 13.38 13.02
CA LEU A 185 -3.05 13.12 12.84
C LEU A 185 -3.25 11.65 12.53
N ARG A 186 -4.17 11.01 13.23
CA ARG A 186 -4.55 9.63 12.98
C ARG A 186 -5.44 9.57 11.74
N ILE A 187 -5.02 8.80 10.73
CA ILE A 187 -5.86 8.51 9.56
C ILE A 187 -6.82 7.39 9.93
N ARG A 188 -8.12 7.66 9.95
CA ARG A 188 -9.13 6.63 10.16
C ARG A 188 -9.15 5.69 8.97
N SER A 189 -8.85 4.43 9.22
CA SER A 189 -8.83 3.40 8.19
C SER A 189 -10.16 2.68 7.99
N VAL A 190 -11.09 2.79 8.94
CA VAL A 190 -12.46 2.29 8.84
C VAL A 190 -13.41 3.48 8.87
N THR A 191 -14.23 3.60 7.82
CA THR A 191 -15.12 4.75 7.61
C THR A 191 -16.51 4.30 7.16
N GLY A 192 -17.50 5.19 7.21
CA GLY A 192 -18.83 4.99 6.64
C GLY A 192 -19.66 3.90 7.33
N ALA A 193 -19.29 3.48 8.55
CA ALA A 193 -20.03 2.47 9.32
C ALA A 193 -21.46 2.93 9.60
N LYS A 194 -22.44 2.19 9.10
CA LYS A 194 -23.88 2.51 9.26
C LYS A 194 -24.76 1.30 8.95
N ILE A 195 -25.96 1.28 9.48
CA ILE A 195 -27.03 0.39 9.03
C ILE A 195 -27.67 0.99 7.77
N LEU A 196 -27.60 0.28 6.65
CA LEU A 196 -28.20 0.69 5.37
C LEU A 196 -29.69 0.40 5.29
N ASP A 197 -30.08 -0.73 5.85
CA ASP A 197 -31.47 -1.21 5.87
C ASP A 197 -31.78 -1.80 7.24
N ARG A 198 -32.60 -1.08 8.01
CA ARG A 198 -33.01 -1.49 9.35
C ARG A 198 -33.88 -2.74 9.36
N ALA A 199 -34.72 -2.94 8.33
CA ALA A 199 -35.62 -4.09 8.27
C ALA A 199 -34.85 -5.43 8.14
N SER A 200 -33.75 -5.44 7.38
CA SER A 200 -32.89 -6.62 7.24
C SER A 200 -31.72 -6.64 8.23
N GLY A 201 -31.44 -5.55 8.94
CA GLY A 201 -30.24 -5.40 9.76
C GLY A 201 -28.94 -5.36 8.94
N THR A 202 -28.99 -4.82 7.70
CA THR A 202 -27.83 -4.77 6.80
C THR A 202 -26.90 -3.62 7.18
N GLY A 203 -25.74 -3.96 7.71
CA GLY A 203 -24.66 -3.02 8.00
C GLY A 203 -23.67 -2.88 6.83
N TYR A 204 -23.02 -1.75 6.80
CA TYR A 204 -21.97 -1.40 5.87
C TYR A 204 -20.81 -0.72 6.62
N LEU A 205 -19.60 -1.04 6.24
CA LEU A 205 -18.41 -0.28 6.57
C LEU A 205 -17.40 -0.35 5.42
N ARG A 206 -16.50 0.61 5.37
CA ARG A 206 -15.42 0.65 4.38
C ARG A 206 -14.08 0.60 5.09
N ILE A 207 -13.17 -0.26 4.61
CA ILE A 207 -11.76 -0.28 5.03
C ILE A 207 -10.96 0.37 3.91
N THR A 208 -10.39 1.54 4.17
CA THR A 208 -9.67 2.35 3.16
C THR A 208 -8.21 1.91 3.00
N GLN A 209 -7.60 1.39 4.06
CA GLN A 209 -6.24 0.86 4.10
C GLN A 209 -6.03 -0.04 5.31
N PHE A 210 -4.95 -0.81 5.34
CA PHE A 210 -4.54 -1.61 6.51
C PHE A 210 -3.35 -0.96 7.23
N SER A 211 -3.64 -0.03 8.13
CA SER A 211 -2.66 0.63 9.01
C SER A 211 -2.58 -0.06 10.38
N GLN A 212 -1.67 0.39 11.22
CA GLN A 212 -1.49 -0.16 12.58
C GLN A 212 -2.78 -0.11 13.42
N HIS A 213 -3.64 0.86 13.18
CA HIS A 213 -4.87 1.07 13.95
C HIS A 213 -6.13 0.43 13.34
N THR A 214 -6.06 -0.16 12.16
CA THR A 214 -7.25 -0.67 11.44
C THR A 214 -8.01 -1.72 12.23
N ALA A 215 -7.33 -2.60 12.95
CA ALA A 215 -8.00 -3.63 13.75
C ALA A 215 -8.85 -3.02 14.88
N GLU A 216 -8.33 -1.99 15.55
CA GLU A 216 -9.05 -1.25 16.59
C GLU A 216 -10.22 -0.45 16.00
N ASP A 217 -10.01 0.24 14.88
CA ASP A 217 -11.06 0.98 14.18
C ASP A 217 -12.18 0.05 13.72
N LEU A 218 -11.84 -1.14 13.23
CA LEU A 218 -12.80 -2.17 12.82
C LEU A 218 -13.60 -2.67 14.01
N ASP A 219 -12.97 -2.96 15.15
CA ASP A 219 -13.66 -3.41 16.36
C ASP A 219 -14.65 -2.36 16.86
N LYS A 220 -14.28 -1.07 16.86
CA LYS A 220 -15.19 0.02 17.21
C LYS A 220 -16.39 0.08 16.27
N ALA A 221 -16.14 0.06 14.95
CA ALA A 221 -17.20 0.12 13.96
C ALA A 221 -18.15 -1.08 14.06
N LEU A 222 -17.62 -2.30 14.23
CA LEU A 222 -18.43 -3.51 14.39
C LEU A 222 -19.24 -3.48 15.68
N ALA A 223 -18.65 -3.05 16.81
CA ALA A 223 -19.36 -2.92 18.08
C ALA A 223 -20.55 -1.94 17.98
N ASP A 224 -20.37 -0.84 17.27
CA ASP A 224 -21.43 0.15 17.07
C ASP A 224 -22.54 -0.34 16.12
N LEU A 225 -22.20 -1.14 15.11
CA LEU A 225 -23.17 -1.80 14.24
C LEU A 225 -23.94 -2.89 14.98
N ILE A 226 -23.27 -3.69 15.83
CA ILE A 226 -23.90 -4.74 16.66
C ILE A 226 -24.93 -4.13 17.60
N LYS A 227 -24.65 -2.99 18.25
CA LYS A 227 -25.63 -2.25 19.08
C LYS A 227 -26.85 -1.79 18.29
N GLN A 228 -26.78 -1.73 16.96
CA GLN A 228 -27.85 -1.33 16.05
C GLN A 228 -28.50 -2.54 15.34
N ASP A 229 -28.46 -3.73 15.95
CA ASP A 229 -29.05 -4.98 15.44
C ASP A 229 -28.48 -5.46 14.09
N LEU A 230 -27.14 -5.45 13.95
CA LEU A 230 -26.45 -5.97 12.77
C LEU A 230 -26.79 -7.45 12.53
N GLN A 231 -27.34 -7.79 11.35
CA GLN A 231 -27.66 -9.15 10.93
C GLN A 231 -26.91 -9.58 9.66
N LEU A 232 -26.51 -8.65 8.84
CA LEU A 232 -25.86 -8.83 7.54
C LEU A 232 -24.79 -7.77 7.41
N LEU A 233 -23.61 -8.09 6.82
CA LEU A 233 -22.51 -7.12 6.73
C LEU A 233 -21.95 -7.01 5.32
N ILE A 234 -21.73 -5.78 4.88
CA ILE A 234 -20.98 -5.43 3.67
C ILE A 234 -19.71 -4.72 4.10
N ILE A 235 -18.55 -5.26 3.71
CA ILE A 235 -17.25 -4.60 3.87
C ILE A 235 -16.78 -4.14 2.49
N ASP A 236 -16.58 -2.83 2.34
CA ASP A 236 -16.13 -2.22 1.11
C ASP A 236 -14.60 -2.07 1.12
N LEU A 237 -13.92 -2.83 0.25
CA LEU A 237 -12.48 -2.79 0.02
C LEU A 237 -12.12 -2.11 -1.31
N ARG A 238 -13.09 -1.51 -2.00
CA ARG A 238 -12.83 -0.82 -3.27
C ARG A 238 -11.90 0.38 -3.04
N GLY A 239 -10.84 0.46 -3.83
CA GLY A 239 -9.80 1.50 -3.68
C GLY A 239 -8.84 1.29 -2.51
N ASN A 240 -8.87 0.15 -1.81
CA ASN A 240 -7.94 -0.15 -0.73
C ASN A 240 -6.60 -0.68 -1.30
N PRO A 241 -5.49 0.06 -1.19
CA PRO A 241 -4.19 -0.34 -1.74
C PRO A 241 -3.48 -1.43 -0.91
N GLY A 242 -4.07 -1.84 0.21
CA GLY A 242 -3.48 -2.78 1.15
C GLY A 242 -2.89 -2.11 2.39
N GLY A 243 -1.70 -2.51 2.78
CA GLY A 243 -0.99 -2.06 3.98
C GLY A 243 -0.39 -3.22 4.76
N LEU A 244 -0.50 -3.19 6.08
CA LEU A 244 0.09 -4.20 6.97
C LEU A 244 -0.62 -5.55 6.86
N VAL A 245 0.16 -6.60 6.58
CA VAL A 245 -0.33 -8.00 6.54
C VAL A 245 -0.89 -8.43 7.90
N SER A 246 -0.19 -8.11 9.00
CA SER A 246 -0.64 -8.44 10.35
C SER A 246 -2.04 -7.91 10.64
N THR A 247 -2.34 -6.69 10.21
CA THR A 247 -3.64 -6.06 10.45
C THR A 247 -4.74 -6.67 9.58
N ALA A 248 -4.42 -7.07 8.33
CA ALA A 248 -5.36 -7.84 7.50
C ALA A 248 -5.66 -9.21 8.12
N VAL A 249 -4.66 -9.89 8.69
CA VAL A 249 -4.84 -11.14 9.45
C VAL A 249 -5.77 -10.93 10.64
N GLN A 250 -5.53 -9.88 11.41
CA GLN A 250 -6.41 -9.51 12.51
C GLN A 250 -7.84 -9.23 12.03
N ALA A 251 -8.02 -8.50 10.92
CA ALA A 251 -9.36 -8.27 10.36
C ALA A 251 -10.06 -9.59 9.97
N CYS A 252 -9.36 -10.52 9.32
CA CYS A 252 -9.89 -11.86 9.00
C CYS A 252 -10.31 -12.62 10.25
N SER A 253 -9.59 -12.46 11.36
CA SER A 253 -9.83 -13.19 12.61
C SER A 253 -11.21 -12.93 13.21
N ARG A 254 -11.88 -11.80 12.87
CA ARG A 254 -13.26 -11.51 13.31
C ARG A 254 -14.29 -12.41 12.63
N PHE A 255 -13.92 -13.01 11.51
CA PHE A 255 -14.82 -13.77 10.65
C PHE A 255 -14.43 -15.25 10.50
N LEU A 256 -13.34 -15.68 11.12
CA LEU A 256 -12.83 -17.05 11.06
C LEU A 256 -12.63 -17.64 12.47
N PRO A 257 -12.78 -18.97 12.61
CA PRO A 257 -12.30 -19.66 13.79
C PRO A 257 -10.79 -19.38 14.00
N PRO A 258 -10.29 -19.42 15.25
CA PRO A 258 -8.86 -19.33 15.51
C PRO A 258 -8.07 -20.44 14.78
N GLU A 259 -6.77 -20.17 14.56
CA GLU A 259 -5.80 -21.11 13.99
C GLU A 259 -6.04 -21.50 12.51
N LYS A 260 -6.92 -20.79 11.81
CA LYS A 260 -7.08 -20.97 10.36
C LYS A 260 -5.98 -20.19 9.62
N THR A 261 -5.34 -20.82 8.66
CA THR A 261 -4.35 -20.13 7.80
C THR A 261 -5.01 -18.98 7.07
N VAL A 262 -4.45 -17.77 7.21
CA VAL A 262 -4.90 -16.57 6.48
C VAL A 262 -4.06 -16.35 5.24
N VAL A 263 -2.74 -16.43 5.38
CA VAL A 263 -1.79 -16.24 4.28
C VAL A 263 -0.47 -16.92 4.59
N SER A 264 0.17 -17.49 3.57
CA SER A 264 1.51 -18.04 3.64
C SER A 264 2.49 -17.19 2.85
N LEU A 265 3.67 -16.91 3.42
CA LEU A 265 4.77 -16.23 2.74
C LEU A 265 5.76 -17.27 2.24
N ILE A 266 5.95 -17.32 0.94
CA ILE A 266 6.87 -18.27 0.32
C ILE A 266 7.96 -17.49 -0.41
N GLY A 267 9.20 -17.68 0.02
CA GLY A 267 10.40 -17.02 -0.49
C GLY A 267 11.17 -17.85 -1.50
N ARG A 268 12.47 -17.57 -1.62
CA ARG A 268 13.38 -18.29 -2.52
C ARG A 268 13.33 -19.80 -2.30
N LYS A 269 13.43 -20.58 -3.39
CA LYS A 269 13.42 -22.05 -3.41
C LYS A 269 12.19 -22.63 -2.74
N GLU A 270 11.04 -21.98 -2.90
CA GLU A 270 9.73 -22.39 -2.35
C GLU A 270 9.73 -22.59 -0.82
N LYS A 271 10.68 -21.96 -0.13
CA LYS A 271 10.75 -22.03 1.33
C LYS A 271 9.60 -21.22 1.95
N ILE A 272 8.80 -21.87 2.78
CA ILE A 272 7.80 -21.19 3.61
C ILE A 272 8.54 -20.37 4.65
N LEU A 273 8.46 -19.05 4.56
CA LEU A 273 9.09 -18.13 5.49
C LEU A 273 8.23 -17.88 6.71
N LYS A 274 6.92 -17.77 6.51
CA LYS A 274 5.95 -17.54 7.57
C LYS A 274 4.56 -17.94 7.12
N CYS A 275 3.78 -18.51 8.06
CA CYS A 275 2.36 -18.73 7.91
C CYS A 275 1.66 -17.87 8.97
N PHE A 276 0.71 -17.05 8.54
CA PHE A 276 -0.13 -16.27 9.43
C PHE A 276 -1.46 -17.00 9.60
N VAL A 277 -1.89 -17.11 10.84
CA VAL A 277 -3.15 -17.76 11.20
C VAL A 277 -4.09 -16.77 11.89
N SER A 278 -5.38 -17.03 11.82
CA SER A 278 -6.39 -16.26 12.55
C SER A 278 -6.22 -16.42 14.06
N GLU A 279 -6.46 -15.32 14.79
CA GLU A 279 -6.28 -15.21 16.22
C GLU A 279 -7.63 -15.20 16.94
N LYS A 280 -7.65 -15.55 18.21
CA LYS A 280 -8.81 -15.37 19.07
C LYS A 280 -9.07 -13.87 19.27
N CYS A 281 -10.26 -13.40 19.02
CA CYS A 281 -10.66 -11.99 19.17
C CYS A 281 -11.94 -11.85 19.99
N LYS A 282 -12.17 -10.63 20.52
CA LYS A 282 -13.37 -10.33 21.33
C LYS A 282 -14.64 -10.33 20.49
N ILE A 283 -14.57 -9.75 19.30
CA ILE A 283 -15.67 -9.72 18.34
C ILE A 283 -15.53 -10.94 17.44
N ASN A 284 -16.52 -11.83 17.48
CA ASN A 284 -16.58 -13.04 16.67
C ASN A 284 -17.88 -13.03 15.86
N LEU A 285 -17.73 -12.95 14.55
CA LEU A 285 -18.82 -12.86 13.58
C LEU A 285 -18.72 -13.99 12.54
N GLN A 286 -18.33 -15.18 12.97
CA GLN A 286 -18.12 -16.34 12.08
C GLN A 286 -19.39 -16.74 11.32
N ASP A 287 -20.55 -16.53 11.91
CA ASP A 287 -21.85 -16.93 11.31
C ASP A 287 -22.58 -15.77 10.64
N LEU A 288 -22.06 -14.53 10.74
CA LEU A 288 -22.70 -13.36 10.15
C LEU A 288 -22.57 -13.39 8.62
N PRO A 289 -23.66 -13.38 7.81
CA PRO A 289 -23.55 -13.28 6.37
C PRO A 289 -22.74 -12.05 5.94
N LEU A 290 -21.75 -12.27 5.06
CA LEU A 290 -20.74 -11.28 4.71
C LEU A 290 -20.59 -11.18 3.19
N VAL A 291 -20.53 -9.95 2.71
CA VAL A 291 -20.11 -9.61 1.33
C VAL A 291 -18.89 -8.71 1.39
N LEU A 292 -17.92 -8.93 0.52
CA LEU A 292 -16.84 -8.00 0.25
C LEU A 292 -17.04 -7.35 -1.11
N LEU A 293 -16.96 -6.00 -1.15
CA LEU A 293 -16.90 -5.24 -2.40
C LEU A 293 -15.44 -4.97 -2.77
N VAL A 294 -15.07 -5.30 -4.00
CA VAL A 294 -13.68 -5.17 -4.50
C VAL A 294 -13.64 -4.55 -5.89
N ASN A 295 -12.49 -3.98 -6.27
CA ASN A 295 -12.25 -3.46 -7.62
C ASN A 295 -10.75 -3.53 -8.00
N GLY A 296 -10.40 -3.07 -9.21
CA GLY A 296 -9.03 -3.08 -9.72
C GLY A 296 -8.00 -2.27 -8.90
N SER A 297 -8.43 -1.48 -7.92
CA SER A 297 -7.56 -0.78 -6.98
C SER A 297 -7.50 -1.47 -5.60
N THR A 298 -8.20 -2.59 -5.42
CA THR A 298 -8.07 -3.44 -4.24
C THR A 298 -6.78 -4.25 -4.38
N ALA A 299 -5.78 -4.03 -3.49
CA ALA A 299 -4.44 -4.58 -3.67
C ALA A 299 -3.81 -5.12 -2.38
N SER A 300 -2.81 -6.02 -2.51
CA SER A 300 -1.91 -6.44 -1.42
C SER A 300 -2.66 -7.01 -0.20
N ALA A 301 -2.54 -6.41 0.99
CA ALA A 301 -3.21 -6.85 2.23
C ALA A 301 -4.75 -6.96 2.08
N ALA A 302 -5.37 -6.10 1.25
CA ALA A 302 -6.79 -6.19 0.93
C ALA A 302 -7.11 -7.44 0.09
N GLU A 303 -6.20 -7.86 -0.79
CA GLU A 303 -6.34 -9.11 -1.54
C GLU A 303 -6.13 -10.34 -0.65
N ILE A 304 -5.27 -10.24 0.39
CA ILE A 304 -5.12 -11.29 1.39
C ILE A 304 -6.44 -11.54 2.11
N MET A 305 -7.10 -10.48 2.60
CA MET A 305 -8.41 -10.61 3.25
C MET A 305 -9.45 -11.18 2.29
N THR A 306 -9.50 -10.69 1.06
CA THR A 306 -10.44 -11.15 0.02
C THR A 306 -10.23 -12.62 -0.31
N ALA A 307 -8.98 -13.04 -0.60
CA ALA A 307 -8.64 -14.42 -0.92
C ALA A 307 -8.94 -15.36 0.24
N CYS A 308 -8.56 -14.97 1.45
CA CYS A 308 -8.76 -15.76 2.65
C CYS A 308 -10.26 -16.05 2.90
N LEU A 309 -11.08 -15.01 2.94
CA LEU A 309 -12.51 -15.16 3.22
C LEU A 309 -13.26 -15.84 2.07
N ARG A 310 -12.81 -15.70 0.83
CA ARG A 310 -13.32 -16.47 -0.32
C ARG A 310 -12.96 -17.96 -0.22
N ASP A 311 -11.69 -18.29 0.03
CA ASP A 311 -11.21 -19.67 0.09
C ASP A 311 -11.94 -20.48 1.18
N TYR A 312 -12.24 -19.86 2.32
CA TYR A 312 -13.06 -20.45 3.37
C TYR A 312 -14.57 -20.36 3.12
N LYS A 313 -15.00 -19.84 1.96
CA LYS A 313 -16.43 -19.64 1.63
C LYS A 313 -17.15 -18.79 2.69
N ARG A 314 -16.39 -17.91 3.34
CA ARG A 314 -16.89 -17.09 4.45
C ARG A 314 -17.58 -15.82 3.98
N ALA A 315 -17.20 -15.31 2.81
CA ALA A 315 -17.80 -14.14 2.21
C ALA A 315 -18.07 -14.38 0.73
N VAL A 316 -19.12 -13.73 0.20
CA VAL A 316 -19.34 -13.59 -1.25
C VAL A 316 -18.58 -12.35 -1.72
N ILE A 317 -17.79 -12.47 -2.76
CA ILE A 317 -17.00 -11.41 -3.33
C ILE A 317 -17.73 -10.80 -4.53
N ILE A 318 -17.98 -9.51 -4.51
CA ILE A 318 -18.72 -8.78 -5.56
C ILE A 318 -17.90 -7.59 -6.06
N GLY A 319 -17.87 -7.38 -7.37
CA GLY A 319 -17.23 -6.21 -7.97
C GLY A 319 -16.41 -6.51 -9.21
N GLU A 320 -15.21 -5.99 -9.28
CA GLU A 320 -14.27 -6.17 -10.38
C GLU A 320 -13.03 -6.95 -9.93
N GLN A 321 -12.31 -7.55 -10.90
CA GLN A 321 -11.00 -8.18 -10.69
C GLN A 321 -10.10 -7.27 -9.84
N THR A 322 -9.43 -7.81 -8.82
CA THR A 322 -8.50 -7.06 -7.99
C THR A 322 -7.15 -6.85 -8.69
N PHE A 323 -6.28 -6.03 -8.11
CA PHE A 323 -5.04 -5.56 -8.74
C PHE A 323 -4.03 -6.68 -9.05
N GLY A 324 -3.87 -7.64 -8.15
CA GLY A 324 -2.89 -8.72 -8.30
C GLY A 324 -1.51 -8.40 -7.72
N LYS A 325 -1.42 -7.65 -6.62
CA LYS A 325 -0.16 -7.43 -5.89
C LYS A 325 0.02 -8.51 -4.83
N GLY A 326 0.65 -9.60 -5.22
CA GLY A 326 0.89 -10.77 -4.36
C GLY A 326 2.33 -10.89 -3.85
N VAL A 327 3.09 -9.79 -3.74
CA VAL A 327 4.48 -9.77 -3.28
C VAL A 327 4.63 -9.20 -1.87
N VAL A 328 5.55 -9.80 -1.12
CA VAL A 328 6.01 -9.29 0.18
C VAL A 328 7.18 -8.37 -0.04
N GLN A 329 7.06 -7.15 0.42
CA GLN A 329 8.13 -6.17 0.41
C GLN A 329 8.67 -5.96 1.82
N ASN A 330 9.95 -6.24 1.99
CA ASN A 330 10.67 -5.91 3.22
C ASN A 330 11.39 -4.58 3.06
N LEU A 331 11.24 -3.75 4.06
CA LEU A 331 11.98 -2.50 4.18
C LEU A 331 13.29 -2.79 4.90
N ILE A 332 14.38 -2.85 4.13
CA ILE A 332 15.71 -3.18 4.63
C ILE A 332 16.47 -1.86 4.83
N PRO A 333 16.84 -1.51 6.08
CA PRO A 333 17.64 -0.32 6.33
C PRO A 333 18.94 -0.34 5.50
N PHE A 334 19.22 0.76 4.84
CA PHE A 334 20.41 0.96 4.03
C PHE A 334 21.08 2.29 4.44
N GLY A 335 22.22 2.20 5.12
CA GLY A 335 22.81 3.38 5.74
C GLY A 335 22.06 3.86 7.00
N LYS A 336 22.18 5.15 7.34
CA LYS A 336 21.60 5.71 8.58
C LYS A 336 20.14 6.14 8.44
N LYS A 337 19.73 6.57 7.24
CA LYS A 337 18.45 7.25 7.00
C LYS A 337 17.76 6.82 5.71
N GLU A 338 18.21 5.77 5.10
CA GLU A 338 17.77 5.27 3.80
C GLU A 338 17.31 3.82 3.94
N ALA A 339 16.56 3.33 2.98
CA ALA A 339 16.14 1.94 2.94
C ALA A 339 16.02 1.41 1.51
N ILE A 340 16.13 0.10 1.37
CA ILE A 340 15.74 -0.63 0.17
C ILE A 340 14.45 -1.35 0.51
N ARG A 341 13.36 -1.01 -0.17
CA ARG A 341 12.15 -1.80 -0.18
C ARG A 341 12.33 -2.88 -1.23
N LEU A 342 12.46 -4.12 -0.81
CA LEU A 342 12.81 -5.24 -1.68
C LEU A 342 11.73 -6.32 -1.63
N THR A 343 11.35 -6.85 -2.79
CA THR A 343 10.50 -8.03 -2.89
C THR A 343 11.27 -9.27 -2.45
N THR A 344 10.80 -9.93 -1.38
CA THR A 344 11.48 -11.07 -0.75
C THR A 344 10.69 -12.36 -0.74
N ALA A 345 9.37 -12.28 -0.97
CA ALA A 345 8.49 -13.44 -1.01
C ALA A 345 7.20 -13.14 -1.79
N HIS A 346 6.44 -14.19 -2.04
CA HIS A 346 5.08 -14.11 -2.57
C HIS A 346 4.05 -14.49 -1.52
N TYR A 347 2.85 -13.89 -1.64
CA TYR A 347 1.67 -14.26 -0.88
C TYR A 347 0.95 -15.43 -1.55
N TYR A 348 0.60 -16.42 -0.73
CA TYR A 348 -0.25 -17.52 -1.13
C TYR A 348 -1.48 -17.56 -0.23
N SER A 349 -2.66 -17.71 -0.84
CA SER A 349 -3.92 -17.84 -0.14
C SER A 349 -3.99 -19.15 0.68
N PRO A 350 -4.99 -19.38 1.53
CA PRO A 350 -5.18 -20.66 2.22
C PRO A 350 -5.21 -21.86 1.30
N SER A 351 -5.80 -21.73 0.12
CA SER A 351 -5.83 -22.78 -0.93
C SER A 351 -4.52 -22.88 -1.74
N ARG A 352 -3.45 -22.20 -1.29
CA ARG A 352 -2.14 -22.14 -1.95
C ARG A 352 -2.15 -21.55 -3.36
N GLN A 353 -3.09 -20.67 -3.66
CA GLN A 353 -3.11 -19.94 -4.92
C GLN A 353 -2.25 -18.67 -4.81
N ILE A 354 -1.47 -18.41 -5.86
CA ILE A 354 -0.68 -17.21 -5.96
C ILE A 354 -1.56 -16.01 -6.35
N ILE A 355 -1.40 -14.90 -5.63
CA ILE A 355 -2.13 -13.66 -5.89
C ILE A 355 -1.40 -12.82 -6.94
N GLN A 356 -0.05 -12.89 -6.99
CA GLN A 356 0.79 -12.07 -7.86
C GLN A 356 0.42 -12.21 -9.33
N GLY A 357 0.15 -11.06 -9.98
CA GLY A 357 -0.18 -10.95 -11.40
C GLY A 357 -1.57 -11.49 -11.79
N LYS A 358 -2.28 -12.15 -10.88
CA LYS A 358 -3.62 -12.73 -11.12
C LYS A 358 -4.73 -11.93 -10.47
N GLY A 359 -4.50 -11.46 -9.23
CA GLY A 359 -5.55 -10.89 -8.40
C GLY A 359 -6.63 -11.90 -8.02
N ILE A 360 -7.72 -11.38 -7.50
CA ILE A 360 -8.88 -12.17 -7.07
C ILE A 360 -10.05 -11.85 -8.00
N THR A 361 -10.56 -12.87 -8.68
CA THR A 361 -11.80 -12.75 -9.47
C THR A 361 -12.99 -12.81 -8.51
N PRO A 362 -13.90 -11.83 -8.52
CA PRO A 362 -15.12 -11.88 -7.72
C PRO A 362 -16.01 -13.07 -8.07
N ASP A 363 -16.81 -13.52 -7.10
CA ASP A 363 -17.86 -14.55 -7.33
C ASP A 363 -18.98 -13.96 -8.20
N ILE A 364 -19.28 -12.68 -8.04
CA ILE A 364 -20.23 -11.93 -8.86
C ILE A 364 -19.51 -10.73 -9.48
N VAL A 365 -19.23 -10.83 -10.77
CA VAL A 365 -18.53 -9.77 -11.52
C VAL A 365 -19.53 -8.70 -11.95
N ILE A 366 -19.27 -7.46 -11.56
CA ILE A 366 -20.04 -6.27 -11.97
C ILE A 366 -19.06 -5.20 -12.39
N THR A 367 -18.87 -5.04 -13.69
CA THR A 367 -17.96 -4.06 -14.28
C THR A 367 -18.62 -2.70 -14.38
N LEU A 368 -17.92 -1.66 -13.94
CA LEU A 368 -18.34 -0.27 -14.07
C LEU A 368 -17.70 0.39 -15.30
N THR A 369 -18.46 1.23 -15.99
CA THR A 369 -17.87 2.09 -17.04
C THR A 369 -16.84 3.05 -16.42
N PRO A 370 -15.82 3.51 -17.15
CA PRO A 370 -14.82 4.45 -16.61
C PRO A 370 -15.44 5.70 -15.97
N ALA A 371 -16.48 6.27 -16.57
CA ALA A 371 -17.19 7.43 -16.04
C ALA A 371 -17.89 7.12 -14.69
N ARG A 372 -18.57 5.97 -14.58
CA ARG A 372 -19.20 5.52 -13.32
C ARG A 372 -18.17 5.23 -12.25
N ARG A 373 -17.05 4.58 -12.62
CA ARG A 373 -15.95 4.28 -11.70
C ARG A 373 -15.35 5.57 -11.12
N PHE A 374 -15.09 6.56 -11.98
CA PHE A 374 -14.57 7.86 -11.55
C PHE A 374 -15.54 8.59 -10.59
N ALA A 375 -16.81 8.67 -10.96
CA ALA A 375 -17.83 9.32 -10.15
C ALA A 375 -18.04 8.61 -8.81
N LEU A 376 -18.07 7.27 -8.80
CA LEU A 376 -18.19 6.48 -7.56
C LEU A 376 -16.96 6.64 -6.66
N ALA A 377 -15.75 6.66 -7.23
CA ALA A 377 -14.53 6.91 -6.47
C ALA A 377 -14.57 8.30 -5.80
N GLY A 378 -15.06 9.31 -6.51
CA GLY A 378 -15.34 10.62 -5.94
C GLY A 378 -16.28 10.55 -4.75
N GLN A 379 -17.41 9.85 -4.87
CA GLN A 379 -18.38 9.69 -3.77
C GLN A 379 -17.82 8.95 -2.56
N LEU A 380 -17.07 7.88 -2.79
CA LEU A 380 -16.51 7.05 -1.72
C LEU A 380 -15.37 7.73 -0.95
N ASN A 381 -14.68 8.68 -1.58
CA ASN A 381 -13.55 9.39 -0.98
C ASN A 381 -13.93 10.75 -0.36
N HIS A 382 -15.18 11.17 -0.49
CA HIS A 382 -15.66 12.42 0.11
C HIS A 382 -16.14 12.19 1.55
N HIS A 383 -15.85 13.14 2.44
CA HIS A 383 -16.38 13.13 3.80
C HIS A 383 -17.87 13.51 3.82
N PRO A 384 -18.64 13.03 4.84
CA PRO A 384 -20.02 13.44 5.02
C PRO A 384 -20.10 14.95 5.29
N GLY A 385 -20.37 15.75 4.31
CA GLY A 385 -20.39 17.22 4.35
C GLY A 385 -19.86 17.86 3.08
N GLU A 386 -19.05 17.12 2.31
CA GLU A 386 -18.33 17.62 1.13
C GLU A 386 -19.12 17.58 -0.17
N ILE A 387 -20.26 16.88 -0.22
CA ILE A 387 -21.00 16.70 -1.47
C ILE A 387 -21.89 17.91 -1.71
N GLN A 388 -21.53 18.70 -2.72
CA GLN A 388 -22.48 19.67 -3.27
C GLN A 388 -23.82 18.97 -3.54
N PRO A 389 -24.97 19.59 -3.21
CA PRO A 389 -26.29 19.00 -3.41
C PRO A 389 -26.53 18.46 -4.82
N GLN A 390 -25.89 19.06 -5.82
CA GLN A 390 -25.95 18.67 -7.24
C GLN A 390 -25.24 17.35 -7.56
N LEU A 391 -24.22 16.96 -6.77
CA LEU A 391 -23.53 15.67 -6.90
C LEU A 391 -24.15 14.59 -5.99
N ARG A 392 -25.10 14.96 -5.13
CA ARG A 392 -25.89 14.00 -4.32
C ARG A 392 -26.84 13.13 -5.16
N ASN A 393 -27.23 13.56 -6.35
CA ASN A 393 -27.91 12.72 -7.34
C ASN A 393 -26.94 11.80 -8.09
N ALA A 394 -26.06 11.33 -7.38
CA ALA A 394 -24.87 10.62 -7.58
C ALA A 394 -25.14 9.27 -8.23
N VAL A 395 -24.17 8.82 -8.94
CA VAL A 395 -24.13 7.56 -9.65
C VAL A 395 -24.63 6.43 -8.79
N ARG A 396 -25.66 5.74 -9.26
CA ARG A 396 -26.21 4.53 -8.66
C ARG A 396 -25.11 3.49 -8.49
N ASP A 397 -24.86 3.07 -7.26
CA ASP A 397 -23.85 2.05 -6.92
C ASP A 397 -24.46 0.65 -7.09
N VAL A 398 -24.44 0.17 -8.32
CA VAL A 398 -25.01 -1.15 -8.68
C VAL A 398 -24.28 -2.33 -8.02
N GLN A 399 -23.01 -2.14 -7.60
CA GLN A 399 -22.26 -3.16 -6.87
C GLN A 399 -22.77 -3.25 -5.43
N LEU A 400 -23.00 -2.12 -4.76
CA LEU A 400 -23.56 -2.08 -3.42
C LEU A 400 -25.00 -2.60 -3.40
N GLU A 401 -25.81 -2.22 -4.37
CA GLU A 401 -27.20 -2.73 -4.50
C GLU A 401 -27.21 -4.25 -4.63
N ARG A 402 -26.35 -4.81 -5.51
CA ARG A 402 -26.23 -6.26 -5.67
C ARG A 402 -25.79 -6.94 -4.36
N ALA A 403 -24.88 -6.32 -3.60
CA ALA A 403 -24.47 -6.84 -2.30
C ALA A 403 -25.62 -6.94 -1.31
N ILE A 404 -26.49 -5.91 -1.27
CA ILE A 404 -27.69 -5.91 -0.42
C ILE A 404 -28.67 -7.01 -0.86
N GLU A 405 -28.91 -7.14 -2.16
CA GLU A 405 -29.81 -8.19 -2.70
C GLU A 405 -29.31 -9.61 -2.35
N VAL A 406 -28.01 -9.88 -2.54
CA VAL A 406 -27.40 -11.17 -2.22
C VAL A 406 -27.55 -11.49 -0.73
N LEU A 407 -27.24 -10.53 0.15
CA LEU A 407 -27.35 -10.74 1.59
C LEU A 407 -28.80 -10.97 2.04
N LYS A 408 -29.77 -10.26 1.48
CA LYS A 408 -31.20 -10.49 1.74
C LYS A 408 -31.64 -11.90 1.31
N ALA A 409 -31.18 -12.37 0.14
CA ALA A 409 -31.47 -13.72 -0.33
C ALA A 409 -30.85 -14.79 0.60
N VAL A 410 -29.58 -14.60 1.05
CA VAL A 410 -28.92 -15.49 2.00
C VAL A 410 -29.68 -15.55 3.34
N LYS A 411 -30.13 -14.39 3.86
CA LYS A 411 -30.93 -14.34 5.10
C LYS A 411 -32.23 -15.12 4.96
N LEU A 412 -32.97 -14.85 3.90
CA LEU A 412 -34.25 -15.53 3.64
C LEU A 412 -34.08 -17.07 3.59
N PHE A 413 -33.04 -17.53 2.89
CA PHE A 413 -32.72 -18.96 2.79
C PHE A 413 -32.38 -19.57 4.15
N ARG A 414 -31.60 -18.89 4.99
CA ARG A 414 -31.27 -19.35 6.35
C ARG A 414 -32.49 -19.41 7.25
N ASP A 415 -33.32 -18.38 7.21
CA ASP A 415 -34.51 -18.30 8.04
C ASP A 415 -35.50 -19.43 7.69
N THR A 416 -35.64 -19.75 6.41
CA THR A 416 -36.50 -20.89 5.93
C THR A 416 -35.96 -22.23 6.40
N HIS A 417 -34.64 -22.48 6.32
CA HIS A 417 -34.05 -23.76 6.75
C HIS A 417 -34.08 -23.95 8.27
N ASN A 418 -33.90 -22.91 9.04
CA ASN A 418 -34.00 -22.94 10.50
C ASN A 418 -35.44 -23.29 10.94
N PHE A 419 -36.46 -22.83 10.21
CA PHE A 419 -37.87 -23.15 10.48
C PHE A 419 -38.16 -24.66 10.25
N GLU A 420 -37.61 -25.26 9.17
CA GLU A 420 -37.76 -26.67 8.88
C GLU A 420 -37.08 -27.60 9.90
N GLN A 421 -35.98 -27.15 10.53
CA GLN A 421 -35.27 -27.92 11.57
C GLN A 421 -35.95 -27.84 12.95
N GLN A 422 -36.71 -26.80 13.23
CA GLN A 422 -37.47 -26.64 14.48
C GLN A 422 -38.84 -27.32 14.46
N THR A 423 -39.31 -27.69 13.26
CA THR A 423 -40.61 -28.36 13.06
C THR A 423 -40.50 -29.87 12.88
N LYS A 424 -39.28 -30.42 12.91
CA LYS A 424 -38.98 -31.87 12.99
C LYS A 424 -38.54 -32.24 14.41
#